data_3d11cedf3dec32c09f435559369fcfa4
#
_entry.id   3d11cedf3dec32c09f435559369fcfa4
#
_cell.length_a   1.000
_cell.length_b   1.000
_cell.length_c   1.000
_cell.angle_alpha   90.00
_cell.angle_beta   90.00
_cell.angle_gamma   90.00
#
_symmetry.space_group_name_H-M   'P 1'
#
loop_
_entity.id
_entity.type
_entity.pdbx_description
1 polymer ?
#
loop_
_entity_poly.entity_id
_entity_poly.type
_entity_poly.pdbx_seq_one_letter_code
_entity_poly.pdbx_strand_id
1 'polypeptide(L)'
;MISRLARFALSIAVAVLAARAGSAATETPTPAVGTPAPAFTLQDQSGKSVSLADQRGKWVVLYFYPKDFTPGCTTQACGFRDDIFAFRKANAVILGVSVDEVTSKKDFAEKYSLPFQVLSDAKTEVTKSYGALVDYPQFKIYNVARRDTFIIDPQGKIAKYYRAVNPDGHSKLVLTDLAALQGK
;
A
#
# COMPACT_ATOMS: atom_id res chain seq x y z
N MET A 1 33.40 81.09 1.80
CA MET A 1 33.82 80.64 0.43
C MET A 1 34.11 79.14 0.47
N ILE A 2 33.53 78.42 -0.43
CA ILE A 2 33.80 77.05 -0.85
C ILE A 2 33.27 75.95 0.11
N SER A 3 32.05 75.58 -0.18
CA SER A 3 31.31 74.35 0.20
C SER A 3 32.01 73.08 -0.24
N ARG A 4 32.14 72.09 0.68
CA ARG A 4 32.48 70.73 0.35
C ARG A 4 31.26 69.85 0.60
N LEU A 5 30.64 69.43 -0.49
CA LEU A 5 29.57 68.41 -0.52
C LEU A 5 30.17 67.06 -0.21
N ALA A 6 29.77 66.42 0.88
CA ALA A 6 30.08 65.06 1.21
C ALA A 6 28.99 64.18 0.55
N ARG A 7 29.42 63.30 -0.39
CA ARG A 7 28.57 62.27 -1.01
C ARG A 7 28.55 61.07 -0.09
N PHE A 8 27.43 60.81 0.54
CA PHE A 8 27.17 59.54 1.21
C PHE A 8 26.78 58.49 0.15
N ALA A 9 27.63 57.52 -0.06
CA ALA A 9 27.31 56.34 -0.84
C ALA A 9 26.55 55.36 0.06
N LEU A 10 25.27 55.16 -0.19
CA LEU A 10 24.43 54.16 0.50
C LEU A 10 24.61 52.82 -0.20
N SER A 11 25.40 51.93 0.39
CA SER A 11 25.58 50.56 -0.09
C SER A 11 24.38 49.71 0.35
N ILE A 12 23.49 49.38 -0.60
CA ILE A 12 22.40 48.44 -0.38
C ILE A 12 22.97 47.03 -0.52
N ALA A 13 23.14 46.33 0.59
CA ALA A 13 23.44 44.90 0.61
C ALA A 13 22.15 44.12 0.36
N VAL A 14 22.01 43.62 -0.86
CA VAL A 14 20.94 42.66 -1.19
C VAL A 14 21.32 41.29 -0.63
N ALA A 15 20.71 40.92 0.48
CA ALA A 15 20.82 39.57 1.02
C ALA A 15 19.95 38.64 0.17
N VAL A 16 20.59 37.85 -0.71
CA VAL A 16 19.94 36.77 -1.44
C VAL A 16 19.68 35.62 -0.47
N LEU A 17 18.44 35.55 0.03
CA LEU A 17 17.97 34.43 0.82
C LEU A 17 17.73 33.25 -0.13
N ALA A 18 18.72 32.36 -0.30
CA ALA A 18 18.57 31.12 -1.05
C ALA A 18 17.65 30.20 -0.25
N ALA A 19 16.36 30.17 -0.63
CA ALA A 19 15.44 29.17 -0.16
C ALA A 19 15.94 27.79 -0.62
N ARG A 20 16.49 27.00 0.29
CA ARG A 20 16.70 25.56 0.08
C ARG A 20 15.32 24.92 0.00
N ALA A 21 14.83 24.71 -1.21
CA ALA A 21 13.74 23.81 -1.47
C ALA A 21 14.25 22.40 -1.14
N GLY A 22 14.04 21.94 0.09
CA GLY A 22 14.20 20.55 0.44
C GLY A 22 13.24 19.76 -0.43
N SER A 23 13.75 18.93 -1.35
CA SER A 23 12.97 17.96 -2.07
C SER A 23 12.44 16.93 -1.06
N ALA A 24 11.29 17.23 -0.45
CA ALA A 24 10.49 16.22 0.19
C ALA A 24 10.07 15.27 -0.94
N ALA A 25 10.55 14.03 -0.91
CA ALA A 25 10.00 12.99 -1.75
C ALA A 25 8.48 12.99 -1.52
N THR A 26 7.72 13.41 -2.54
CA THR A 26 6.26 13.44 -2.47
C THR A 26 5.77 12.00 -2.37
N GLU A 27 5.54 11.54 -1.13
CA GLU A 27 4.84 10.27 -0.90
C GLU A 27 3.50 10.34 -1.65
N THR A 28 3.23 9.35 -2.48
CA THR A 28 1.91 9.26 -3.13
C THR A 28 0.86 9.13 -2.03
N PRO A 29 -0.15 10.01 -1.99
CA PRO A 29 -1.13 9.97 -0.92
C PRO A 29 -1.91 8.66 -0.95
N THR A 30 -2.17 8.10 0.21
CA THR A 30 -3.05 6.93 0.35
C THR A 30 -4.46 7.30 -0.10
N PRO A 31 -5.11 6.48 -0.95
CA PRO A 31 -6.48 6.73 -1.40
C PRO A 31 -7.45 6.79 -0.21
N ALA A 32 -8.36 7.76 -0.22
CA ALA A 32 -9.28 7.99 0.89
C ALA A 32 -10.45 6.99 0.91
N VAL A 33 -10.99 6.72 2.09
CA VAL A 33 -12.25 5.97 2.24
C VAL A 33 -13.39 6.71 1.52
N GLY A 34 -14.24 5.96 0.83
CA GLY A 34 -15.33 6.48 0.00
C GLY A 34 -14.94 6.78 -1.44
N THR A 35 -13.65 6.85 -1.77
CA THR A 35 -13.19 7.07 -3.15
C THR A 35 -13.03 5.76 -3.93
N PRO A 36 -13.07 5.81 -5.28
CA PRO A 36 -12.73 4.64 -6.09
C PRO A 36 -11.32 4.13 -5.76
N ALA A 37 -11.19 2.83 -5.58
CA ALA A 37 -9.89 2.19 -5.41
C ALA A 37 -9.09 2.29 -6.72
N PRO A 38 -7.78 2.61 -6.68
CA PRO A 38 -6.92 2.61 -7.84
C PRO A 38 -6.99 1.30 -8.61
N ALA A 39 -7.23 1.39 -9.92
CA ALA A 39 -7.29 0.21 -10.79
C ALA A 39 -5.91 -0.43 -10.93
N PHE A 40 -5.90 -1.76 -11.04
CA PHE A 40 -4.67 -2.50 -11.32
C PHE A 40 -4.96 -3.78 -12.09
N THR A 41 -3.90 -4.29 -12.75
CA THR A 41 -3.82 -5.65 -13.28
C THR A 41 -2.43 -6.18 -12.96
N LEU A 42 -2.35 -7.25 -12.18
CA LEU A 42 -1.11 -7.89 -11.74
C LEU A 42 -1.15 -9.39 -12.04
N GLN A 43 0.00 -10.06 -12.08
CA GLN A 43 0.06 -11.51 -12.19
C GLN A 43 -0.04 -12.16 -10.81
N ASP A 44 -0.81 -13.23 -10.72
CA ASP A 44 -0.87 -14.09 -9.53
C ASP A 44 0.27 -15.13 -9.51
N GLN A 45 0.31 -15.96 -8.48
CA GLN A 45 1.28 -17.04 -8.28
C GLN A 45 1.31 -18.08 -9.42
N SER A 46 0.32 -18.13 -10.28
CA SER A 46 0.28 -19.01 -11.48
C SER A 46 0.68 -18.29 -12.76
N GLY A 47 0.99 -16.99 -12.70
CA GLY A 47 1.27 -16.13 -13.84
C GLY A 47 0.02 -15.64 -14.57
N LYS A 48 -1.17 -15.91 -14.03
CA LYS A 48 -2.44 -15.43 -14.59
C LYS A 48 -2.67 -13.97 -14.20
N SER A 49 -3.10 -13.17 -15.16
CA SER A 49 -3.51 -11.77 -14.92
C SER A 49 -4.78 -11.70 -14.07
N VAL A 50 -4.74 -10.87 -13.03
CA VAL A 50 -5.83 -10.57 -12.11
C VAL A 50 -6.02 -9.07 -12.06
N SER A 51 -7.23 -8.60 -12.36
CA SER A 51 -7.56 -7.18 -12.25
C SER A 51 -8.53 -6.90 -11.11
N LEU A 52 -8.47 -5.69 -10.55
CA LEU A 52 -9.46 -5.26 -9.56
C LEU A 52 -10.86 -5.18 -10.20
N ALA A 53 -10.95 -4.87 -11.48
CA ALA A 53 -12.22 -4.79 -12.21
C ALA A 53 -12.95 -6.14 -12.25
N ASP A 54 -12.23 -7.25 -12.33
CA ASP A 54 -12.79 -8.60 -12.35
C ASP A 54 -13.43 -9.01 -11.01
N GLN A 55 -13.21 -8.22 -9.95
CA GLN A 55 -13.74 -8.47 -8.61
C GLN A 55 -15.04 -7.72 -8.33
N ARG A 56 -15.59 -6.98 -9.30
CA ARG A 56 -16.87 -6.28 -9.13
C ARG A 56 -17.98 -7.22 -8.67
N GLY A 57 -18.85 -6.73 -7.80
CA GLY A 57 -19.90 -7.53 -7.18
C GLY A 57 -19.47 -8.32 -5.94
N LYS A 58 -18.17 -8.33 -5.61
CA LYS A 58 -17.60 -8.94 -4.40
C LYS A 58 -16.92 -7.89 -3.54
N TRP A 59 -16.87 -8.14 -2.26
CA TRP A 59 -15.95 -7.43 -1.37
C TRP A 59 -14.53 -7.90 -1.66
N VAL A 60 -13.57 -6.96 -1.59
CA VAL A 60 -12.15 -7.28 -1.79
C VAL A 60 -11.37 -6.88 -0.54
N VAL A 61 -10.64 -7.84 0.03
CA VAL A 61 -9.63 -7.58 1.05
C VAL A 61 -8.28 -7.55 0.33
N LEU A 62 -7.84 -6.34 0.00
CA LEU A 62 -6.54 -6.09 -0.64
C LEU A 62 -5.52 -5.77 0.43
N TYR A 63 -4.58 -6.67 0.67
CA TYR A 63 -3.53 -6.43 1.65
C TYR A 63 -2.15 -6.37 1.00
N PHE A 64 -1.40 -5.34 1.37
CA PHE A 64 0.00 -5.15 0.99
C PHE A 64 0.90 -5.69 2.10
N TYR A 65 2.03 -6.29 1.73
CA TYR A 65 3.00 -6.82 2.68
C TYR A 65 4.42 -6.70 2.14
N PRO A 66 5.43 -6.54 3.03
CA PRO A 66 6.79 -6.20 2.60
C PRO A 66 7.47 -7.25 1.73
N LYS A 67 7.40 -8.55 2.11
CA LYS A 67 8.18 -9.59 1.42
C LYS A 67 7.70 -10.99 1.75
N ASP A 68 7.66 -11.87 0.75
CA ASP A 68 7.40 -13.29 0.91
C ASP A 68 8.35 -13.92 1.92
N PHE A 69 7.91 -14.97 2.59
CA PHE A 69 8.64 -15.81 3.55
C PHE A 69 9.14 -15.11 4.83
N THR A 70 8.90 -13.81 5.01
CA THR A 70 9.22 -13.16 6.29
C THR A 70 8.21 -13.57 7.37
N PRO A 71 8.62 -13.64 8.66
CA PRO A 71 7.75 -14.16 9.73
C PRO A 71 6.38 -13.47 9.79
N GLY A 72 6.33 -12.14 9.87
CA GLY A 72 5.07 -11.40 9.95
C GLY A 72 4.21 -11.52 8.69
N CYS A 73 4.81 -11.62 7.48
CA CYS A 73 4.05 -11.82 6.25
C CYS A 73 3.46 -13.22 6.18
N THR A 74 4.20 -14.22 6.64
CA THR A 74 3.72 -15.60 6.78
C THR A 74 2.58 -15.69 7.79
N THR A 75 2.72 -15.09 8.97
CA THR A 75 1.65 -15.03 9.98
C THR A 75 0.36 -14.42 9.40
N GLN A 76 0.46 -13.30 8.69
CA GLN A 76 -0.69 -12.64 8.10
C GLN A 76 -1.36 -13.51 7.02
N ALA A 77 -0.58 -14.08 6.09
CA ALA A 77 -1.10 -14.93 5.03
C ALA A 77 -1.76 -16.20 5.59
N CYS A 78 -1.13 -16.85 6.57
CA CYS A 78 -1.71 -18.01 7.25
C CYS A 78 -3.01 -17.66 7.99
N GLY A 79 -3.08 -16.50 8.66
CA GLY A 79 -4.30 -16.04 9.30
C GLY A 79 -5.46 -15.87 8.30
N PHE A 80 -5.21 -15.29 7.14
CA PHE A 80 -6.21 -15.19 6.06
C PHE A 80 -6.58 -16.56 5.48
N ARG A 81 -5.61 -17.48 5.33
CA ARG A 81 -5.85 -18.87 4.91
C ARG A 81 -6.78 -19.59 5.86
N ASP A 82 -6.49 -19.52 7.14
CA ASP A 82 -7.24 -20.24 8.18
C ASP A 82 -8.70 -19.75 8.29
N ASP A 83 -8.94 -18.48 8.00
CA ASP A 83 -10.26 -17.87 8.00
C ASP A 83 -10.95 -17.82 6.62
N ILE A 84 -10.41 -18.48 5.58
CA ILE A 84 -10.87 -18.35 4.18
C ILE A 84 -12.35 -18.65 3.98
N PHE A 85 -12.90 -19.65 4.69
CA PHE A 85 -14.31 -20.00 4.57
C PHE A 85 -15.24 -18.89 5.07
N ALA A 86 -14.83 -18.17 6.12
CA ALA A 86 -15.59 -17.02 6.63
C ALA A 86 -15.60 -15.86 5.61
N PHE A 87 -14.46 -15.58 4.97
CA PHE A 87 -14.39 -14.58 3.89
C PHE A 87 -15.25 -14.96 2.70
N ARG A 88 -15.21 -16.22 2.24
CA ARG A 88 -16.06 -16.70 1.15
C ARG A 88 -17.55 -16.60 1.48
N LYS A 89 -17.94 -16.95 2.72
CA LYS A 89 -19.33 -16.80 3.20
C LYS A 89 -19.77 -15.32 3.23
N ALA A 90 -18.84 -14.40 3.46
CA ALA A 90 -19.07 -12.97 3.41
C ALA A 90 -19.02 -12.39 1.97
N ASN A 91 -18.99 -13.24 0.92
CA ASN A 91 -18.79 -12.82 -0.47
C ASN A 91 -17.56 -11.93 -0.65
N ALA A 92 -16.47 -12.25 0.04
CA ALA A 92 -15.22 -11.53 -0.02
C ALA A 92 -14.09 -12.37 -0.62
N VAL A 93 -13.28 -11.73 -1.47
CA VAL A 93 -12.02 -12.28 -2.00
C VAL A 93 -10.84 -11.64 -1.28
N ILE A 94 -9.75 -12.39 -1.15
CA ILE A 94 -8.51 -11.92 -0.55
C ILE A 94 -7.48 -11.82 -1.67
N LEU A 95 -6.81 -10.69 -1.78
CA LEU A 95 -5.71 -10.42 -2.70
C LEU A 95 -4.52 -9.90 -1.91
N GLY A 96 -3.43 -10.66 -1.88
CA GLY A 96 -2.17 -10.22 -1.27
C GLY A 96 -1.25 -9.62 -2.32
N VAL A 97 -0.60 -8.50 -2.03
CA VAL A 97 0.31 -7.81 -2.96
C VAL A 97 1.64 -7.56 -2.28
N SER A 98 2.73 -7.95 -2.93
CA SER A 98 4.08 -7.49 -2.60
C SER A 98 4.91 -7.30 -3.86
N VAL A 99 6.08 -6.73 -3.71
CA VAL A 99 7.01 -6.42 -4.82
C VAL A 99 7.85 -7.62 -5.26
N ASP A 100 7.63 -8.81 -4.67
CA ASP A 100 8.33 -10.02 -5.07
C ASP A 100 7.84 -10.52 -6.44
N GLU A 101 8.71 -11.23 -7.14
CA GLU A 101 8.45 -11.82 -8.46
C GLU A 101 7.42 -12.95 -8.41
N VAL A 102 6.80 -13.26 -9.56
CA VAL A 102 5.79 -14.33 -9.71
C VAL A 102 6.32 -15.68 -9.22
N THR A 103 7.58 -15.99 -9.47
CA THR A 103 8.21 -17.24 -8.98
C THR A 103 8.21 -17.33 -7.46
N SER A 104 8.54 -16.25 -6.78
CA SER A 104 8.45 -16.18 -5.30
C SER A 104 7.02 -16.34 -4.82
N LYS A 105 6.04 -15.71 -5.50
CA LYS A 105 4.61 -15.87 -5.18
C LYS A 105 4.16 -17.33 -5.27
N LYS A 106 4.61 -18.05 -6.31
CA LYS A 106 4.32 -19.46 -6.48
C LYS A 106 4.84 -20.27 -5.29
N ASP A 107 6.12 -20.15 -4.99
CA ASP A 107 6.75 -20.90 -3.91
C ASP A 107 6.14 -20.57 -2.54
N PHE A 108 5.80 -19.29 -2.32
CA PHE A 108 5.13 -18.85 -1.08
C PHE A 108 3.73 -19.44 -0.95
N ALA A 109 2.91 -19.37 -2.01
CA ALA A 109 1.56 -19.92 -2.02
C ALA A 109 1.56 -21.43 -1.84
N GLU A 110 2.45 -22.15 -2.51
CA GLU A 110 2.59 -23.61 -2.40
C GLU A 110 3.04 -24.01 -0.98
N LYS A 111 4.10 -23.38 -0.46
CA LYS A 111 4.65 -23.71 0.86
C LYS A 111 3.63 -23.54 1.98
N TYR A 112 2.80 -22.53 1.92
CA TYR A 112 1.82 -22.25 2.96
C TYR A 112 0.39 -22.62 2.58
N SER A 113 0.19 -23.32 1.43
CA SER A 113 -1.11 -23.78 0.94
C SER A 113 -2.15 -22.66 0.93
N LEU A 114 -1.79 -21.51 0.35
CA LEU A 114 -2.65 -20.31 0.32
C LEU A 114 -3.80 -20.52 -0.69
N PRO A 115 -5.07 -20.51 -0.26
CA PRO A 115 -6.24 -20.77 -1.13
C PRO A 115 -6.78 -19.49 -1.79
N PHE A 116 -5.99 -18.44 -1.86
CA PHE A 116 -6.30 -17.15 -2.45
C PHE A 116 -5.10 -16.64 -3.28
N GLN A 117 -5.31 -15.53 -3.98
CA GLN A 117 -4.32 -14.99 -4.91
C GLN A 117 -3.29 -14.11 -4.19
N VAL A 118 -2.01 -14.36 -4.46
CA VAL A 118 -0.91 -13.49 -4.10
C VAL A 118 -0.30 -12.93 -5.37
N LEU A 119 -0.25 -11.60 -5.47
CA LEU A 119 0.01 -10.85 -6.69
C LEU A 119 1.40 -10.24 -6.67
N SER A 120 2.08 -10.29 -7.81
CA SER A 120 3.41 -9.70 -8.01
C SER A 120 3.29 -8.27 -8.53
N ASP A 121 3.75 -7.30 -7.74
CA ASP A 121 3.92 -5.90 -8.14
C ASP A 121 5.42 -5.55 -8.22
N ALA A 122 6.19 -6.34 -8.97
CA ALA A 122 7.65 -6.20 -9.10
C ALA A 122 8.08 -4.80 -9.61
N LYS A 123 7.18 -4.09 -10.30
CA LYS A 123 7.39 -2.71 -10.75
C LYS A 123 7.00 -1.64 -9.72
N THR A 124 6.45 -2.04 -8.58
CA THR A 124 6.01 -1.15 -7.48
C THR A 124 4.91 -0.13 -7.83
N GLU A 125 4.33 -0.23 -9.03
CA GLU A 125 3.38 0.76 -9.56
C GLU A 125 2.07 0.77 -8.76
N VAL A 126 1.54 -0.42 -8.44
CA VAL A 126 0.31 -0.57 -7.67
C VAL A 126 0.55 -0.22 -6.21
N THR A 127 1.62 -0.72 -5.61
CA THR A 127 2.03 -0.37 -4.24
C THR A 127 2.16 1.14 -4.07
N LYS A 128 2.75 1.82 -5.06
CA LYS A 128 2.86 3.28 -5.10
C LYS A 128 1.50 3.96 -5.22
N SER A 129 0.62 3.50 -6.13
CA SER A 129 -0.70 4.11 -6.36
C SER A 129 -1.61 4.03 -5.12
N TYR A 130 -1.39 3.05 -4.24
CA TYR A 130 -2.08 2.91 -2.96
C TYR A 130 -1.37 3.64 -1.80
N GLY A 131 -0.28 4.38 -2.06
CA GLY A 131 0.48 5.09 -1.03
C GLY A 131 1.15 4.16 -0.03
N ALA A 132 1.39 2.92 -0.42
CA ALA A 132 1.97 1.88 0.43
C ALA A 132 3.45 1.62 0.16
N LEU A 133 4.07 2.26 -0.84
CA LEU A 133 5.49 2.10 -1.14
C LEU A 133 6.34 2.84 -0.10
N VAL A 134 7.28 2.14 0.52
CA VAL A 134 8.12 2.66 1.60
C VAL A 134 9.55 2.11 1.55
N ASP A 135 10.43 2.84 2.21
CA ASP A 135 11.80 2.43 2.51
C ASP A 135 11.98 2.25 4.01
N TYR A 136 12.81 1.28 4.39
CA TYR A 136 13.29 1.06 5.75
C TYR A 136 14.82 1.13 5.78
N PRO A 137 15.43 2.34 5.68
CA PRO A 137 16.89 2.51 5.55
C PRO A 137 17.67 1.89 6.71
N GLN A 138 17.10 1.91 7.93
CA GLN A 138 17.69 1.31 9.13
C GLN A 138 17.90 -0.20 9.00
N PHE A 139 17.14 -0.87 8.12
CA PHE A 139 17.26 -2.30 7.81
C PHE A 139 17.86 -2.55 6.42
N LYS A 140 18.27 -1.49 5.70
CA LYS A 140 18.73 -1.55 4.30
C LYS A 140 17.71 -2.22 3.36
N ILE A 141 16.42 -1.99 3.61
CA ILE A 141 15.30 -2.49 2.81
C ILE A 141 14.66 -1.30 2.12
N TYR A 142 14.53 -1.38 0.81
CA TYR A 142 14.05 -0.29 -0.04
C TYR A 142 12.98 -0.78 -1.01
N ASN A 143 12.09 0.13 -1.41
CA ASN A 143 11.04 -0.11 -2.40
C ASN A 143 10.17 -1.33 -2.07
N VAL A 144 9.71 -1.42 -0.84
CA VAL A 144 8.81 -2.51 -0.39
C VAL A 144 7.45 -1.96 -0.03
N ALA A 145 6.46 -2.84 0.04
CA ALA A 145 5.15 -2.46 0.50
C ALA A 145 5.12 -2.34 2.04
N ARG A 146 4.56 -1.22 2.54
CA ARG A 146 4.11 -1.14 3.94
C ARG A 146 2.96 -2.14 4.13
N ARG A 147 2.86 -2.71 5.33
CA ARG A 147 1.78 -3.65 5.67
C ARG A 147 0.46 -2.91 5.85
N ASP A 148 -0.19 -2.60 4.74
CA ASP A 148 -1.47 -1.91 4.69
C ASP A 148 -2.57 -2.83 4.19
N THR A 149 -3.82 -2.59 4.57
CA THR A 149 -4.95 -3.36 4.09
C THR A 149 -6.12 -2.44 3.76
N PHE A 150 -6.77 -2.70 2.64
CA PHE A 150 -7.97 -2.02 2.18
C PHE A 150 -9.13 -3.01 2.08
N ILE A 151 -10.29 -2.65 2.63
CA ILE A 151 -11.54 -3.30 2.28
C ILE A 151 -12.18 -2.46 1.19
N ILE A 152 -12.46 -3.10 0.04
CA ILE A 152 -13.07 -2.47 -1.13
C ILE A 152 -14.46 -3.07 -1.30
N ASP A 153 -15.46 -2.22 -1.48
CA ASP A 153 -16.85 -2.62 -1.64
C ASP A 153 -17.13 -3.23 -3.04
N PRO A 154 -18.30 -3.87 -3.26
CA PRO A 154 -18.66 -4.46 -4.55
C PRO A 154 -18.73 -3.45 -5.71
N GLN A 155 -18.85 -2.15 -5.42
CA GLN A 155 -18.82 -1.05 -6.38
C GLN A 155 -17.39 -0.56 -6.67
N GLY A 156 -16.37 -1.13 -5.97
CA GLY A 156 -14.96 -0.82 -6.12
C GLY A 156 -14.53 0.47 -5.45
N LYS A 157 -15.25 0.90 -4.42
CA LYS A 157 -14.84 2.02 -3.57
C LYS A 157 -14.15 1.49 -2.31
N ILE A 158 -13.21 2.23 -1.79
CA ILE A 158 -12.55 1.91 -0.52
C ILE A 158 -13.57 2.12 0.61
N ALA A 159 -13.93 1.04 1.29
CA ALA A 159 -14.84 1.06 2.43
C ALA A 159 -14.10 1.21 3.76
N LYS A 160 -12.87 0.68 3.87
CA LYS A 160 -12.03 0.79 5.06
C LYS A 160 -10.56 0.69 4.70
N TYR A 161 -9.71 1.33 5.50
CA TYR A 161 -8.27 1.31 5.38
C TYR A 161 -7.60 1.06 6.72
N TYR A 162 -6.59 0.20 6.72
CA TYR A 162 -5.72 -0.09 7.85
C TYR A 162 -4.28 0.19 7.46
N ARG A 163 -3.61 1.04 8.23
CA ARG A 163 -2.22 1.43 8.01
C ARG A 163 -1.28 0.66 8.93
N ALA A 164 -0.18 0.15 8.40
CA ALA A 164 0.92 -0.47 9.16
C ALA A 164 0.45 -1.52 10.19
N VAL A 165 -0.41 -2.44 9.74
CA VAL A 165 -1.11 -3.38 10.63
C VAL A 165 -0.17 -4.38 11.32
N ASN A 166 -0.53 -4.76 12.54
CA ASN A 166 0.03 -5.95 13.17
C ASN A 166 -0.51 -7.20 12.45
N PRO A 167 0.34 -8.14 12.01
CA PRO A 167 -0.11 -9.36 11.34
C PRO A 167 -0.94 -10.29 12.25
N ASP A 168 -0.69 -10.27 13.58
CA ASP A 168 -1.36 -11.14 14.54
C ASP A 168 -2.84 -10.76 14.69
N GLY A 169 -3.73 -11.72 14.45
CA GLY A 169 -5.18 -11.53 14.57
C GLY A 169 -5.81 -10.62 13.50
N HIS A 170 -5.03 -10.16 12.50
CA HIS A 170 -5.52 -9.21 11.50
C HIS A 170 -6.68 -9.74 10.68
N SER A 171 -6.69 -11.03 10.29
CA SER A 171 -7.79 -11.65 9.54
C SER A 171 -9.13 -11.56 10.29
N LYS A 172 -9.12 -11.78 11.60
CA LYS A 172 -10.32 -11.69 12.45
C LYS A 172 -10.83 -10.26 12.59
N LEU A 173 -9.91 -9.29 12.74
CA LEU A 173 -10.25 -7.87 12.75
C LEU A 173 -10.95 -7.47 11.44
N VAL A 174 -10.37 -7.90 10.29
CA VAL A 174 -10.95 -7.62 8.97
C VAL A 174 -12.33 -8.26 8.81
N LEU A 175 -12.54 -9.50 9.29
CA LEU A 175 -13.86 -10.15 9.26
C LEU A 175 -14.90 -9.42 10.10
N THR A 176 -14.54 -8.96 11.29
CA THR A 176 -15.44 -8.17 12.15
C THR A 176 -15.87 -6.89 11.46
N ASP A 177 -14.93 -6.16 10.89
CA ASP A 177 -15.22 -4.92 10.19
C ASP A 177 -16.01 -5.13 8.89
N LEU A 178 -15.70 -6.21 8.17
CA LEU A 178 -16.43 -6.60 6.96
C LEU A 178 -17.90 -6.90 7.28
N ALA A 179 -18.17 -7.61 8.38
CA ALA A 179 -19.54 -7.87 8.83
C ALA A 179 -20.28 -6.56 9.16
N ALA A 180 -19.62 -5.64 9.88
CA ALA A 180 -20.20 -4.32 10.19
C ALA A 180 -20.48 -3.50 8.91
N LEU A 181 -19.58 -3.51 7.93
CA LEU A 181 -19.76 -2.82 6.64
C LEU A 181 -20.90 -3.42 5.80
N GLN A 182 -21.21 -4.69 6.00
CA GLN A 182 -22.32 -5.39 5.34
C GLN A 182 -23.67 -5.23 6.09
N GLY A 183 -23.69 -4.55 7.23
CA GLY A 183 -24.89 -4.39 8.06
C GLY A 183 -25.33 -5.69 8.75
N LYS A 184 -24.40 -6.55 9.12
CA LYS A 184 -24.63 -7.86 9.76
C LYS A 184 -24.14 -7.85 11.21
#